data_71bbd3b20bb88c5baad0d473bb858a63
#
_entry.id   71bbd3b20bb88c5baad0d473bb858a63
#
_cell.length_a   1.000
_cell.length_b   1.000
_cell.length_c   1.000
_cell.angle_alpha   90.00
_cell.angle_beta   90.00
_cell.angle_gamma   90.00
#
_symmetry.space_group_name_H-M   'P 1'
#
loop_
_entity.id
_entity.type
_entity.pdbx_description
1 polymer ?
#
loop_
_entity_poly.entity_id
_entity_poly.type
_entity_poly.pdbx_seq_one_letter_code
_entity_poly.pdbx_strand_id
1 'polypeptide(L)'
;FAVGKTLEYEAPVGGRLFLGINQSLKDAAEATGNFQVKMEIIGPGLSTATAIAAGGPPETPVPLITPALLSKIPRRISDKQGNAGDMVNIFIIGSQPQLEKVFSTAGWVHVDSSVENSVMNAVMDSFEKKDYLTMPMSTLYLFDRPQDYGFAHAEPVRVAMSRNHLRAWKSPYLVDGRILWCIAATHDIGFERDQRNNGLTHKIDPSIDGEREYVNDTLSETGLVVQRSHVTPSDPLLTAKTATGGEFHSDGRILVLVLNNHTPSTTE
;
A
#
# COMPACT_ATOMS: atom_id res chain seq x y z
N PHE A 1 -5.70 -15.40 -17.52
CA PHE A 1 -5.56 -16.01 -18.85
C PHE A 1 -4.10 -16.11 -19.26
N ALA A 2 -3.76 -17.12 -20.08
CA ALA A 2 -2.40 -17.30 -20.59
C ALA A 2 -2.26 -16.59 -21.94
N VAL A 3 -1.22 -15.77 -22.08
CA VAL A 3 -0.86 -15.10 -23.34
C VAL A 3 0.24 -15.93 -24.01
N GLY A 4 -0.02 -16.44 -25.22
CA GLY A 4 1.01 -17.03 -26.06
C GLY A 4 1.76 -15.98 -26.87
N LYS A 5 1.89 -16.18 -28.19
CA LYS A 5 2.48 -15.17 -29.08
C LYS A 5 1.55 -13.95 -29.28
N THR A 6 0.25 -14.21 -29.31
CA THR A 6 -0.81 -13.20 -29.44
C THR A 6 -2.00 -13.68 -28.65
N LEU A 7 -2.74 -12.73 -28.06
CA LEU A 7 -4.03 -13.00 -27.41
C LEU A 7 -4.94 -11.81 -27.69
N GLU A 8 -6.16 -12.12 -28.12
CA GLU A 8 -7.28 -11.17 -28.13
C GLU A 8 -8.21 -11.53 -26.98
N TYR A 9 -8.49 -10.59 -26.12
CA TYR A 9 -9.28 -10.83 -24.90
C TYR A 9 -10.23 -9.68 -24.65
N GLU A 10 -11.52 -10.00 -24.50
CA GLU A 10 -12.53 -9.03 -24.11
C GLU A 10 -12.62 -8.98 -22.58
N ALA A 11 -12.33 -7.82 -21.99
CA ALA A 11 -12.42 -7.63 -20.57
C ALA A 11 -13.90 -7.52 -20.15
N PRO A 12 -14.39 -8.42 -19.29
CA PRO A 12 -15.82 -8.43 -18.87
C PRO A 12 -16.19 -7.23 -17.99
N VAL A 13 -15.20 -6.58 -17.41
CA VAL A 13 -15.34 -5.39 -16.55
C VAL A 13 -14.16 -4.44 -16.75
N GLY A 14 -14.36 -3.17 -16.44
CA GLY A 14 -13.25 -2.22 -16.35
C GLY A 14 -12.34 -2.53 -15.18
N GLY A 15 -11.03 -2.27 -15.31
CA GLY A 15 -10.06 -2.52 -14.27
C GLY A 15 -8.62 -2.39 -14.74
N ARG A 16 -7.68 -2.77 -13.89
CA ARG A 16 -6.25 -2.82 -14.20
C ARG A 16 -5.89 -4.13 -14.88
N LEU A 17 -5.03 -4.06 -15.88
CA LEU A 17 -4.42 -5.22 -16.51
C LEU A 17 -3.04 -5.46 -15.92
N PHE A 18 -2.85 -6.66 -15.37
CA PHE A 18 -1.54 -7.12 -14.90
C PHE A 18 -0.97 -8.15 -15.86
N LEU A 19 0.29 -7.99 -16.20
CA LEU A 19 1.05 -8.93 -17.01
C LEU A 19 2.09 -9.62 -16.14
N GLY A 20 2.15 -10.92 -16.19
CA GLY A 20 3.10 -11.73 -15.44
C GLY A 20 3.64 -12.89 -16.24
N ILE A 21 4.78 -13.41 -15.83
CA ILE A 21 5.40 -14.60 -16.43
C ILE A 21 4.98 -15.82 -15.61
N ASN A 22 4.46 -16.85 -16.28
CA ASN A 22 4.13 -18.12 -15.63
C ASN A 22 5.40 -18.93 -15.39
N GLN A 23 6.12 -18.59 -14.33
CA GLN A 23 7.33 -19.28 -13.88
C GLN A 23 7.16 -19.80 -12.46
N SER A 24 7.82 -20.93 -12.14
CA SER A 24 7.96 -21.33 -10.74
C SER A 24 8.91 -20.35 -10.02
N LEU A 25 8.75 -20.19 -8.70
CA LEU A 25 9.61 -19.30 -7.90
C LEU A 25 11.10 -19.72 -7.97
N LYS A 26 11.35 -21.01 -8.11
CA LYS A 26 12.71 -21.54 -8.24
C LYS A 26 13.34 -21.11 -9.58
N ASP A 27 12.57 -21.18 -10.65
CA ASP A 27 13.04 -20.79 -12.00
C ASP A 27 13.12 -19.26 -12.12
N ALA A 28 12.27 -18.51 -11.43
CA ALA A 28 12.28 -17.05 -11.45
C ALA A 28 13.54 -16.44 -10.81
N ALA A 29 14.14 -17.13 -9.83
CA ALA A 29 15.36 -16.64 -9.16
C ALA A 29 16.60 -16.70 -10.08
N GLU A 30 16.58 -17.55 -11.11
CA GLU A 30 17.69 -17.75 -12.06
C GLU A 30 17.41 -17.09 -13.43
N ALA A 31 16.18 -16.60 -13.66
CA ALA A 31 15.78 -16.04 -14.94
C ALA A 31 16.34 -14.63 -15.13
N THR A 32 17.00 -14.40 -16.26
CA THR A 32 17.49 -13.10 -16.70
C THR A 32 16.91 -12.78 -18.07
N GLY A 33 16.61 -11.49 -18.31
CA GLY A 33 16.10 -11.03 -19.59
C GLY A 33 14.90 -10.10 -19.44
N ASN A 34 14.36 -9.70 -20.56
CA ASN A 34 13.18 -8.84 -20.65
C ASN A 34 12.24 -9.33 -21.75
N PHE A 35 10.96 -9.00 -21.61
CA PHE A 35 9.93 -9.24 -22.61
C PHE A 35 9.43 -7.91 -23.12
N GLN A 36 9.25 -7.80 -24.43
CA GLN A 36 8.51 -6.69 -25.02
C GLN A 36 7.08 -7.13 -25.28
N VAL A 37 6.13 -6.41 -24.72
CA VAL A 37 4.71 -6.65 -24.93
C VAL A 37 4.14 -5.46 -25.69
N LYS A 38 3.58 -5.73 -26.88
CA LYS A 38 2.76 -4.74 -27.59
C LYS A 38 1.32 -4.99 -27.20
N MET A 39 0.66 -3.96 -26.66
CA MET A 39 -0.74 -3.99 -26.30
C MET A 39 -1.50 -3.02 -27.21
N GLU A 40 -2.61 -3.50 -27.76
CA GLU A 40 -3.54 -2.70 -28.55
C GLU A 40 -4.94 -2.82 -27.92
N ILE A 41 -5.53 -1.68 -27.55
CA ILE A 41 -6.88 -1.65 -26.98
C ILE A 41 -7.84 -1.38 -28.12
N ILE A 42 -8.64 -2.40 -28.45
CA ILE A 42 -9.65 -2.33 -29.52
C ILE A 42 -11.02 -2.22 -28.83
N GLY A 43 -11.72 -1.13 -29.05
CA GLY A 43 -13.07 -0.96 -28.49
C GLY A 43 -13.85 0.20 -29.13
N PRO A 44 -15.17 0.23 -29.01
CA PRO A 44 -15.96 1.38 -29.42
C PRO A 44 -15.52 2.56 -28.57
N GLY A 45 -14.73 3.44 -29.18
CA GLY A 45 -14.24 4.70 -28.68
C GLY A 45 -14.22 4.82 -27.15
N LEU A 46 -13.07 4.60 -26.55
CA LEU A 46 -12.80 5.26 -25.27
C LEU A 46 -13.12 6.73 -25.51
N SER A 47 -14.30 7.16 -25.04
CA SER A 47 -14.60 8.58 -24.96
C SER A 47 -13.45 9.21 -24.22
N THR A 48 -12.74 10.12 -24.85
CA THR A 48 -11.65 10.90 -24.25
C THR A 48 -12.07 11.64 -22.97
N ALA A 49 -13.36 11.62 -22.65
CA ALA A 49 -13.93 12.14 -21.41
C ALA A 49 -13.87 11.16 -20.23
N THR A 50 -13.50 9.88 -20.44
CA THR A 50 -13.39 8.86 -19.37
C THR A 50 -11.99 8.24 -19.29
N ALA A 51 -11.05 8.68 -20.08
CA ALA A 51 -9.67 8.62 -19.66
C ALA A 51 -9.51 9.62 -18.50
N ILE A 52 -9.98 9.22 -17.31
CA ILE A 52 -9.37 9.74 -16.08
C ILE A 52 -7.90 9.44 -16.32
N ALA A 53 -7.13 10.50 -16.57
CA ALA A 53 -5.72 10.38 -16.88
C ALA A 53 -5.14 9.41 -15.86
N ALA A 54 -4.52 8.33 -16.35
CA ALA A 54 -3.75 7.45 -15.51
C ALA A 54 -2.83 8.34 -14.69
N GLY A 55 -3.16 8.57 -13.41
CA GLY A 55 -2.41 9.51 -12.61
C GLY A 55 -3.18 10.33 -11.57
N GLY A 56 -4.52 10.23 -11.48
CA GLY A 56 -5.29 11.02 -10.49
C GLY A 56 -5.17 12.54 -10.66
N PRO A 57 -5.59 13.34 -9.68
CA PRO A 57 -5.47 14.80 -9.74
C PRO A 57 -4.00 15.24 -9.84
N PRO A 58 -3.70 16.38 -10.50
CA PRO A 58 -2.34 16.89 -10.58
C PRO A 58 -1.77 17.13 -9.17
N GLU A 59 -0.46 16.97 -9.03
CA GLU A 59 0.20 17.31 -7.77
C GLU A 59 0.08 18.80 -7.48
N THR A 60 -0.51 19.12 -6.33
CA THR A 60 -0.62 20.50 -5.86
C THR A 60 -0.25 20.54 -4.36
N PRO A 61 0.56 21.51 -3.92
CA PRO A 61 0.95 21.60 -2.52
C PRO A 61 -0.26 21.62 -1.58
N VAL A 62 -0.17 20.88 -0.47
CA VAL A 62 -1.14 20.95 0.61
C VAL A 62 -0.57 21.91 1.67
N PRO A 63 -0.94 23.20 1.65
CA PRO A 63 -0.25 24.25 2.41
C PRO A 63 -0.38 24.06 3.93
N LEU A 64 -1.33 23.23 4.39
CA LEU A 64 -1.56 22.97 5.81
C LEU A 64 -0.67 21.86 6.39
N ILE A 65 0.09 21.14 5.56
CA ILE A 65 1.15 20.24 6.01
C ILE A 65 2.43 21.05 6.19
N THR A 66 2.53 21.68 7.34
CA THR A 66 3.67 22.55 7.66
C THR A 66 4.85 21.77 8.22
N PRO A 67 6.10 22.29 8.14
CA PRO A 67 7.26 21.69 8.81
C PRO A 67 7.05 21.48 10.33
N ALA A 68 6.33 22.42 10.99
CA ALA A 68 6.00 22.31 12.40
C ALA A 68 5.02 21.18 12.71
N LEU A 69 4.12 20.83 11.79
CA LEU A 69 3.28 19.63 11.93
C LEU A 69 4.09 18.37 11.67
N LEU A 70 4.91 18.35 10.61
CA LEU A 70 5.75 17.21 10.27
C LEU A 70 6.70 16.81 11.41
N SER A 71 7.28 17.78 12.12
CA SER A 71 8.19 17.51 13.24
C SER A 71 7.52 16.85 14.46
N LYS A 72 6.19 16.90 14.55
CA LYS A 72 5.41 16.27 15.62
C LYS A 72 4.99 14.84 15.33
N ILE A 73 5.16 14.38 14.09
CA ILE A 73 4.74 13.05 13.66
C ILE A 73 5.95 12.13 13.68
N PRO A 74 5.90 11.00 14.43
CA PRO A 74 6.97 10.02 14.40
C PRO A 74 7.22 9.51 12.98
N ARG A 75 8.47 9.42 12.58
CA ARG A 75 8.86 8.99 11.23
C ARG A 75 8.72 7.49 11.03
N ARG A 76 8.67 6.73 12.12
CA ARG A 76 8.63 5.27 12.11
C ARG A 76 7.59 4.75 13.09
N ILE A 77 6.97 3.68 12.69
CA ILE A 77 6.15 2.86 13.59
C ILE A 77 7.07 2.00 14.48
N SER A 78 6.52 1.38 15.51
CA SER A 78 7.28 0.48 16.39
C SER A 78 6.52 -0.81 16.68
N ASP A 79 7.25 -1.84 17.13
CA ASP A 79 6.63 -2.99 17.76
C ASP A 79 6.28 -2.70 19.23
N LYS A 80 5.70 -3.68 19.92
CA LYS A 80 5.32 -3.57 21.35
C LYS A 80 6.51 -3.31 22.28
N GLN A 81 7.71 -3.69 21.89
CA GLN A 81 8.95 -3.49 22.64
C GLN A 81 9.60 -2.14 22.34
N GLY A 82 9.04 -1.35 21.43
CA GLY A 82 9.59 -0.05 21.02
C GLY A 82 10.67 -0.14 19.94
N ASN A 83 10.90 -1.32 19.35
CA ASN A 83 11.83 -1.43 18.22
C ASN A 83 11.23 -0.74 17.01
N ALA A 84 12.02 0.13 16.38
CA ALA A 84 11.56 0.90 15.23
C ALA A 84 11.32 0.00 14.01
N GLY A 85 10.12 0.09 13.45
CA GLY A 85 9.64 -0.67 12.29
C GLY A 85 9.70 0.14 10.99
N ASP A 86 8.63 0.04 10.19
CA ASP A 86 8.53 0.66 8.87
C ASP A 86 8.41 2.19 8.94
N MET A 87 8.67 2.85 7.83
CA MET A 87 8.54 4.29 7.70
C MET A 87 7.07 4.69 7.54
N VAL A 88 6.67 5.80 8.17
CA VAL A 88 5.44 6.51 7.82
C VAL A 88 5.69 7.24 6.50
N ASN A 89 5.11 6.74 5.41
CA ASN A 89 5.37 7.20 4.04
C ASN A 89 4.15 7.80 3.33
N ILE A 90 2.94 7.76 3.96
CA ILE A 90 1.72 8.33 3.39
C ILE A 90 0.92 9.05 4.49
N PHE A 91 0.35 10.20 4.13
CA PHE A 91 -0.68 10.90 4.87
C PHE A 91 -1.98 10.94 4.07
N ILE A 92 -3.11 10.71 4.75
CA ILE A 92 -4.44 10.90 4.15
C ILE A 92 -5.22 11.89 5.02
N ILE A 93 -5.83 12.90 4.38
CA ILE A 93 -6.66 13.90 5.03
C ILE A 93 -8.12 13.63 4.68
N GLY A 94 -8.90 13.21 5.68
CA GLY A 94 -10.28 12.83 5.49
C GLY A 94 -10.93 12.25 6.74
N SER A 95 -12.27 12.15 6.75
CA SER A 95 -12.99 11.46 7.81
C SER A 95 -12.77 9.94 7.75
N GLN A 96 -13.11 9.26 8.83
CA GLN A 96 -13.03 7.80 8.90
C GLN A 96 -13.88 7.12 7.81
N PRO A 97 -15.16 7.48 7.58
CA PRO A 97 -15.94 6.88 6.49
C PRO A 97 -15.35 7.13 5.10
N GLN A 98 -14.69 8.28 4.88
CA GLN A 98 -14.00 8.57 3.62
C GLN A 98 -12.78 7.66 3.42
N LEU A 99 -11.99 7.42 4.49
CA LEU A 99 -10.86 6.50 4.47
C LEU A 99 -11.32 5.09 4.10
N GLU A 100 -12.32 4.55 4.81
CA GLU A 100 -12.87 3.23 4.55
C GLU A 100 -13.41 3.11 3.12
N LYS A 101 -14.12 4.14 2.66
CA LYS A 101 -14.70 4.17 1.32
C LYS A 101 -13.64 4.19 0.23
N VAL A 102 -12.59 5.02 0.34
CA VAL A 102 -11.55 5.09 -0.71
C VAL A 102 -10.79 3.78 -0.83
N PHE A 103 -10.42 3.16 0.29
CA PHE A 103 -9.74 1.86 0.27
C PHE A 103 -10.63 0.74 -0.28
N SER A 104 -11.89 0.65 0.16
CA SER A 104 -12.81 -0.37 -0.36
C SER A 104 -13.11 -0.18 -1.85
N THR A 105 -13.26 1.07 -2.32
CA THR A 105 -13.47 1.36 -3.75
C THR A 105 -12.25 1.00 -4.59
N ALA A 106 -11.04 1.18 -4.04
CA ALA A 106 -9.78 0.80 -4.68
C ALA A 106 -9.48 -0.71 -4.63
N GLY A 107 -10.36 -1.53 -4.03
CA GLY A 107 -10.20 -2.97 -3.94
C GLY A 107 -9.32 -3.45 -2.78
N TRP A 108 -8.94 -2.55 -1.87
CA TRP A 108 -8.22 -2.92 -0.66
C TRP A 108 -9.15 -3.60 0.35
N VAL A 109 -8.69 -4.67 0.96
CA VAL A 109 -9.43 -5.46 1.94
C VAL A 109 -8.95 -5.10 3.34
N HIS A 110 -9.89 -4.91 4.26
CA HIS A 110 -9.58 -4.75 5.67
C HIS A 110 -9.06 -6.06 6.25
N VAL A 111 -7.97 -5.98 7.02
CA VAL A 111 -7.32 -7.12 7.66
C VAL A 111 -7.27 -6.91 9.17
N ASP A 112 -7.73 -7.89 9.92
CA ASP A 112 -7.71 -7.84 11.38
C ASP A 112 -6.28 -7.88 11.94
N SER A 113 -6.08 -7.14 13.03
CA SER A 113 -4.79 -7.02 13.72
C SER A 113 -4.67 -7.93 14.97
N SER A 114 -5.47 -8.98 15.08
CA SER A 114 -5.75 -9.68 16.35
C SER A 114 -4.81 -10.83 16.71
N VAL A 115 -3.68 -11.02 16.02
CA VAL A 115 -2.81 -12.20 16.26
C VAL A 115 -1.47 -11.80 16.86
N GLU A 116 -1.15 -12.33 18.04
CA GLU A 116 0.18 -12.22 18.62
C GLU A 116 1.22 -12.93 17.73
N ASN A 117 2.44 -12.39 17.65
CA ASN A 117 3.52 -12.88 16.79
C ASN A 117 3.84 -14.39 16.96
N SER A 118 3.58 -14.97 18.14
CA SER A 118 3.77 -16.40 18.40
C SER A 118 2.74 -17.30 17.70
N VAL A 119 1.53 -16.79 17.49
CA VAL A 119 0.45 -17.48 16.76
C VAL A 119 0.65 -17.31 15.24
N MET A 120 1.23 -16.19 14.81
CA MET A 120 1.52 -15.93 13.41
C MET A 120 2.37 -17.03 12.77
N ASN A 121 3.43 -17.48 13.46
CA ASN A 121 4.30 -18.55 12.94
C ASN A 121 3.55 -19.89 12.78
N ALA A 122 2.67 -20.26 13.72
CA ALA A 122 1.87 -21.47 13.63
C ALA A 122 0.77 -21.38 12.55
N VAL A 123 0.26 -20.17 12.33
CA VAL A 123 -0.74 -19.88 11.31
C VAL A 123 -0.10 -19.91 9.91
N MET A 124 1.10 -19.36 9.75
CA MET A 124 1.82 -19.35 8.46
C MET A 124 2.10 -20.77 7.93
N ASP A 125 2.36 -21.74 8.82
CA ASP A 125 2.59 -23.15 8.43
C ASP A 125 1.31 -23.84 7.95
N SER A 126 0.14 -23.31 8.25
CA SER A 126 -1.18 -23.93 7.98
C SER A 126 -1.98 -23.26 6.85
N PHE A 127 -1.57 -22.06 6.38
CA PHE A 127 -2.32 -21.36 5.32
C PHE A 127 -2.08 -21.97 3.94
N GLU A 128 -3.16 -22.37 3.29
CA GLU A 128 -3.18 -22.61 1.85
C GLU A 128 -3.09 -21.26 1.11
N LYS A 129 -2.56 -21.30 -0.12
CA LYS A 129 -2.30 -20.13 -0.98
C LYS A 129 -3.45 -19.13 -1.14
N LYS A 130 -4.69 -19.54 -0.88
CA LYS A 130 -5.91 -18.72 -1.02
C LYS A 130 -6.10 -17.70 0.08
N ASP A 131 -5.55 -17.96 1.26
CA ASP A 131 -5.86 -17.17 2.46
C ASP A 131 -4.80 -16.11 2.79
N TYR A 132 -3.75 -16.00 1.95
CA TYR A 132 -2.63 -15.09 2.20
C TYR A 132 -3.04 -13.61 2.24
N LEU A 133 -4.03 -13.22 1.44
CA LEU A 133 -4.54 -11.83 1.42
C LEU A 133 -5.15 -11.42 2.77
N THR A 134 -5.89 -12.32 3.39
CA THR A 134 -6.58 -12.10 4.67
C THR A 134 -5.76 -12.51 5.89
N MET A 135 -4.50 -12.94 5.68
CA MET A 135 -3.61 -13.31 6.77
C MET A 135 -3.50 -12.15 7.78
N PRO A 136 -3.71 -12.40 9.06
CA PRO A 136 -3.64 -11.38 10.09
C PRO A 136 -2.30 -10.64 10.09
N MET A 137 -2.35 -9.36 10.38
CA MET A 137 -1.17 -8.48 10.46
C MET A 137 -0.75 -8.30 11.91
N SER A 138 0.56 -8.25 12.18
CA SER A 138 1.10 -7.93 13.50
C SER A 138 0.59 -6.57 13.96
N THR A 139 0.27 -6.47 15.26
CA THR A 139 -0.03 -5.17 15.88
C THR A 139 1.24 -4.35 15.99
N LEU A 140 1.23 -3.16 15.39
CA LEU A 140 2.31 -2.18 15.48
C LEU A 140 1.78 -0.86 16.04
N TYR A 141 2.69 0.01 16.44
CA TYR A 141 2.37 1.19 17.25
C TYR A 141 2.87 2.48 16.59
N LEU A 142 2.05 3.51 16.68
CA LEU A 142 2.39 4.90 16.38
C LEU A 142 1.62 5.78 17.38
N PHE A 143 2.20 6.88 17.84
CA PHE A 143 1.59 7.71 18.91
C PHE A 143 1.26 6.90 20.18
N ASP A 144 2.10 5.93 20.54
CA ASP A 144 1.94 5.04 21.71
C ASP A 144 0.63 4.22 21.71
N ARG A 145 0.04 4.00 20.54
CA ARG A 145 -1.21 3.24 20.37
C ARG A 145 -1.14 2.30 19.17
N PRO A 146 -1.91 1.18 19.19
CA PRO A 146 -1.98 0.27 18.05
C PRO A 146 -2.63 0.94 16.83
N GLN A 147 -2.39 0.36 15.64
CA GLN A 147 -3.05 0.81 14.42
C GLN A 147 -4.58 0.74 14.53
N ASP A 148 -5.26 1.69 13.88
CA ASP A 148 -6.72 1.68 13.75
C ASP A 148 -7.17 0.71 12.65
N TYR A 149 -6.36 0.61 11.57
CA TYR A 149 -6.67 -0.23 10.41
C TYR A 149 -5.42 -0.95 9.90
N GLY A 150 -5.65 -2.16 9.39
CA GLY A 150 -4.79 -2.84 8.44
C GLY A 150 -5.53 -3.00 7.12
N PHE A 151 -4.86 -2.75 6.00
CA PHE A 151 -5.40 -3.01 4.67
C PHE A 151 -4.40 -3.82 3.87
N ALA A 152 -4.92 -4.74 3.05
CA ALA A 152 -4.13 -5.50 2.10
C ALA A 152 -4.77 -5.46 0.71
N HIS A 153 -3.93 -5.51 -0.31
CA HIS A 153 -4.35 -5.59 -1.70
C HIS A 153 -3.58 -6.69 -2.40
N ALA A 154 -4.30 -7.58 -3.11
CA ALA A 154 -3.69 -8.71 -3.78
C ALA A 154 -3.13 -8.32 -5.14
N GLU A 155 -1.91 -8.72 -5.43
CA GLU A 155 -1.46 -8.84 -6.82
C GLU A 155 -2.07 -10.10 -7.45
N PRO A 156 -2.87 -9.99 -8.53
CA PRO A 156 -3.60 -11.12 -9.10
C PRO A 156 -2.72 -12.30 -9.55
N VAL A 157 -1.45 -12.05 -9.80
CA VAL A 157 -0.51 -13.05 -10.37
C VAL A 157 0.42 -13.65 -9.31
N ARG A 158 0.59 -13.01 -8.14
CA ARG A 158 1.54 -13.40 -7.10
C ARG A 158 0.92 -13.66 -5.72
N VAL A 159 -0.36 -13.90 -5.64
CA VAL A 159 -1.16 -14.02 -4.40
C VAL A 159 -0.55 -14.92 -3.32
N ALA A 160 0.30 -15.86 -3.69
CA ALA A 160 0.84 -16.83 -2.75
C ALA A 160 2.03 -16.33 -1.90
N MET A 161 2.72 -15.23 -2.31
CA MET A 161 3.95 -14.77 -1.66
C MET A 161 4.18 -13.26 -1.77
N SER A 162 3.27 -12.53 -2.40
CA SER A 162 3.38 -11.09 -2.62
C SER A 162 2.06 -10.41 -2.26
N ARG A 163 2.14 -9.39 -1.43
CA ARG A 163 0.99 -8.68 -0.91
C ARG A 163 1.34 -7.22 -0.66
N ASN A 164 0.60 -6.32 -1.29
CA ASN A 164 0.62 -4.92 -0.88
C ASN A 164 -0.12 -4.79 0.43
N HIS A 165 0.48 -4.17 1.44
CA HIS A 165 -0.18 -3.99 2.72
C HIS A 165 0.21 -2.68 3.38
N LEU A 166 -0.68 -2.18 4.19
CA LEU A 166 -0.45 -0.96 4.95
C LEU A 166 -1.17 -0.98 6.29
N ARG A 167 -0.69 -0.13 7.19
CA ARG A 167 -1.32 0.15 8.47
C ARG A 167 -1.61 1.63 8.59
N ALA A 168 -2.76 1.97 9.13
CA ALA A 168 -3.22 3.35 9.27
C ALA A 168 -3.51 3.69 10.74
N TRP A 169 -3.07 4.89 11.13
CA TRP A 169 -3.31 5.47 12.46
C TRP A 169 -4.00 6.80 12.31
N LYS A 170 -5.08 6.99 13.06
CA LYS A 170 -5.67 8.30 13.27
C LYS A 170 -4.71 9.11 14.12
N SER A 171 -4.11 10.15 13.55
CA SER A 171 -3.21 11.02 14.31
C SER A 171 -3.98 11.91 15.31
N PRO A 172 -3.32 12.43 16.33
CA PRO A 172 -3.92 13.41 17.24
C PRO A 172 -4.09 14.80 16.60
N TYR A 173 -3.72 14.96 15.32
CA TYR A 173 -3.72 16.23 14.62
C TYR A 173 -4.83 16.31 13.59
N LEU A 174 -5.31 17.55 13.40
CA LEU A 174 -6.24 17.88 12.33
C LEU A 174 -5.55 18.80 11.32
N VAL A 175 -5.93 18.64 10.07
CA VAL A 175 -5.55 19.51 8.96
C VAL A 175 -6.83 20.08 8.37
N ASP A 176 -7.00 21.40 8.47
CA ASP A 176 -8.24 22.09 8.10
C ASP A 176 -9.50 21.47 8.72
N GLY A 177 -9.43 21.18 10.04
CA GLY A 177 -10.54 20.55 10.78
C GLY A 177 -10.80 19.08 10.45
N ARG A 178 -10.01 18.46 9.57
CA ARG A 178 -10.15 17.09 9.10
C ARG A 178 -9.08 16.19 9.73
N ILE A 179 -9.42 14.94 9.93
CA ILE A 179 -8.48 13.95 10.48
C ILE A 179 -7.28 13.79 9.55
N LEU A 180 -6.08 13.83 10.12
CA LEU A 180 -4.85 13.40 9.47
C LEU A 180 -4.59 11.94 9.83
N TRP A 181 -4.61 11.06 8.83
CA TRP A 181 -4.22 9.67 8.95
C TRP A 181 -2.75 9.51 8.58
N CYS A 182 -2.00 8.82 9.44
CA CYS A 182 -0.60 8.45 9.19
C CYS A 182 -0.55 6.98 8.80
N ILE A 183 0.13 6.67 7.71
CA ILE A 183 0.14 5.34 7.11
C ILE A 183 1.58 4.89 6.87
N ALA A 184 1.85 3.63 7.20
CA ALA A 184 3.05 2.90 6.80
C ALA A 184 2.63 1.81 5.81
N ALA A 185 3.08 1.93 4.57
CA ALA A 185 2.78 1.01 3.48
C ALA A 185 4.06 0.33 3.02
N THR A 186 4.00 -1.00 2.86
CA THR A 186 5.10 -1.85 2.41
C THR A 186 4.58 -3.00 1.56
N HIS A 187 5.42 -3.49 0.66
CA HIS A 187 5.13 -4.60 -0.22
C HIS A 187 5.88 -5.85 0.25
N ASP A 188 5.14 -6.92 0.58
CA ASP A 188 5.72 -8.22 0.89
C ASP A 188 6.14 -8.92 -0.41
N ILE A 189 7.41 -9.34 -0.49
CA ILE A 189 7.98 -10.05 -1.65
C ILE A 189 8.38 -11.49 -1.33
N GLY A 190 8.05 -11.98 -0.14
CA GLY A 190 8.36 -13.33 0.31
C GLY A 190 8.54 -13.42 1.81
N PHE A 191 9.41 -14.34 2.24
CA PHE A 191 9.72 -14.59 3.63
C PHE A 191 11.23 -14.53 3.88
N GLU A 192 11.60 -14.12 5.10
CA GLU A 192 12.99 -14.09 5.58
C GLU A 192 13.06 -14.49 7.06
N ARG A 193 14.29 -14.62 7.60
CA ARG A 193 14.47 -14.89 9.01
C ARG A 193 14.45 -13.59 9.82
N ASP A 194 13.61 -13.58 10.85
CA ASP A 194 13.59 -12.49 11.84
C ASP A 194 14.89 -12.53 12.65
N GLN A 195 15.69 -11.47 12.54
CA GLN A 195 17.00 -11.37 13.19
C GLN A 195 16.91 -11.32 14.73
N ARG A 196 15.73 -11.06 15.31
CA ARG A 196 15.51 -11.00 16.76
C ARG A 196 15.36 -12.37 17.40
N ASN A 197 14.69 -13.30 16.74
CA ASN A 197 14.31 -14.61 17.30
C ASN A 197 14.56 -15.79 16.37
N ASN A 198 15.15 -15.55 15.20
CA ASN A 198 15.42 -16.54 14.14
C ASN A 198 14.14 -17.24 13.60
N GLY A 199 12.96 -16.69 13.89
CA GLY A 199 11.67 -17.13 13.34
C GLY A 199 11.49 -16.71 11.88
N LEU A 200 10.40 -17.16 11.28
CA LEU A 200 10.00 -16.73 9.93
C LEU A 200 9.25 -15.41 10.00
N THR A 201 9.57 -14.46 9.14
CA THR A 201 8.88 -13.19 8.98
C THR A 201 8.70 -12.85 7.51
N HIS A 202 7.84 -11.86 7.23
CA HIS A 202 7.71 -11.33 5.87
C HIS A 202 8.98 -10.59 5.46
N LYS A 203 9.38 -10.79 4.21
CA LYS A 203 10.40 -10.00 3.55
C LYS A 203 9.72 -8.90 2.77
N ILE A 204 10.00 -7.66 3.11
CA ILE A 204 9.49 -6.49 2.37
C ILE A 204 10.40 -6.15 1.19
N ASP A 205 9.83 -5.53 0.16
CA ASP A 205 10.63 -4.88 -0.88
C ASP A 205 11.44 -3.75 -0.23
N PRO A 206 12.76 -3.75 -0.36
CA PRO A 206 13.58 -2.69 0.22
C PRO A 206 13.30 -1.31 -0.38
N SER A 207 12.74 -1.20 -1.60
CA SER A 207 12.34 0.06 -2.23
C SER A 207 10.90 0.42 -1.85
N ILE A 208 10.70 0.96 -0.65
CA ILE A 208 9.36 1.23 -0.10
C ILE A 208 8.59 2.34 -0.83
N ASP A 209 9.27 3.16 -1.63
CA ASP A 209 8.62 4.20 -2.44
C ASP A 209 7.71 3.60 -3.52
N GLY A 210 8.05 2.41 -4.02
CA GLY A 210 7.22 1.68 -4.97
C GLY A 210 5.84 1.39 -4.41
N GLU A 211 5.75 0.97 -3.14
CA GLU A 211 4.47 0.74 -2.48
C GLU A 211 3.71 2.04 -2.22
N ARG A 212 4.42 3.11 -1.83
CA ARG A 212 3.80 4.43 -1.68
C ARG A 212 3.12 4.88 -2.97
N GLU A 213 3.80 4.76 -4.12
CA GLU A 213 3.22 5.14 -5.41
C GLU A 213 2.11 4.17 -5.85
N TYR A 214 2.21 2.88 -5.52
CA TYR A 214 1.13 1.93 -5.76
C TYR A 214 -0.16 2.33 -5.02
N VAL A 215 -0.06 2.72 -3.75
CA VAL A 215 -1.20 3.25 -2.98
C VAL A 215 -1.72 4.55 -3.61
N ASN A 216 -0.82 5.48 -4.00
CA ASN A 216 -1.19 6.70 -4.71
C ASN A 216 -2.06 6.41 -5.93
N ASP A 217 -1.61 5.50 -6.78
CA ASP A 217 -2.28 5.17 -8.04
C ASP A 217 -3.64 4.51 -7.79
N THR A 218 -3.68 3.48 -6.93
CA THR A 218 -4.93 2.75 -6.65
C THR A 218 -6.00 3.64 -6.03
N LEU A 219 -5.62 4.53 -5.11
CA LEU A 219 -6.58 5.43 -4.48
C LEU A 219 -7.00 6.58 -5.41
N SER A 220 -6.07 7.12 -6.20
CA SER A 220 -6.36 8.20 -7.15
C SER A 220 -7.33 7.78 -8.25
N GLU A 221 -7.24 6.54 -8.72
CA GLU A 221 -8.15 5.98 -9.73
C GLU A 221 -9.61 5.87 -9.25
N THR A 222 -9.86 5.90 -7.95
CA THR A 222 -11.23 5.88 -7.41
C THR A 222 -12.02 7.15 -7.72
N GLY A 223 -11.36 8.26 -8.07
CA GLY A 223 -11.95 9.60 -8.19
C GLY A 223 -12.34 10.23 -6.84
N LEU A 224 -12.01 9.58 -5.72
CA LEU A 224 -12.30 10.07 -4.37
C LEU A 224 -11.15 10.91 -3.77
N VAL A 225 -10.00 10.94 -4.43
CA VAL A 225 -8.86 11.80 -4.10
C VAL A 225 -8.98 13.08 -4.90
N VAL A 226 -9.06 14.24 -4.22
CA VAL A 226 -9.21 15.55 -4.87
C VAL A 226 -7.93 16.34 -4.95
N GLN A 227 -6.94 16.00 -4.11
CA GLN A 227 -5.63 16.64 -4.13
C GLN A 227 -4.57 15.63 -3.72
N ARG A 228 -3.42 15.70 -4.37
CA ARG A 228 -2.23 14.91 -4.01
C ARG A 228 -0.99 15.80 -4.01
N SER A 229 -0.03 15.44 -3.18
CA SER A 229 1.24 16.15 -3.06
C SER A 229 2.28 15.24 -2.41
N HIS A 230 3.55 15.62 -2.50
CA HIS A 230 4.61 15.06 -1.67
C HIS A 230 5.17 16.16 -0.76
N VAL A 231 5.48 15.78 0.48
CA VAL A 231 6.17 16.65 1.42
C VAL A 231 7.47 15.99 1.87
N THR A 232 8.52 16.81 2.00
CA THR A 232 9.82 16.35 2.49
C THR A 232 10.04 16.92 3.87
N PRO A 233 10.15 16.09 4.92
CA PRO A 233 10.56 16.54 6.24
C PRO A 233 11.96 17.14 6.23
N SER A 234 12.27 17.99 7.20
CA SER A 234 13.62 18.57 7.36
C SER A 234 14.69 17.53 7.64
N ASP A 235 14.27 16.38 8.17
CA ASP A 235 15.13 15.21 8.44
C ASP A 235 14.56 14.00 7.68
N PRO A 236 14.84 13.88 6.36
CA PRO A 236 14.28 12.82 5.54
C PRO A 236 14.94 11.47 5.87
N LEU A 237 14.13 10.44 6.11
CA LEU A 237 14.60 9.09 6.36
C LEU A 237 14.87 8.37 5.02
N LEU A 238 16.15 8.25 4.66
CA LEU A 238 16.55 7.68 3.37
C LEU A 238 16.81 6.17 3.45
N THR A 239 17.34 5.70 4.58
CA THR A 239 17.64 4.27 4.80
C THR A 239 17.40 3.91 6.26
N ALA A 240 16.88 2.73 6.52
CA ALA A 240 16.79 2.19 7.88
C ALA A 240 16.60 0.66 7.84
N LYS A 241 16.57 0.05 9.04
CA LYS A 241 16.19 -1.36 9.21
C LYS A 241 14.80 -1.47 9.82
N THR A 242 14.03 -2.43 9.37
CA THR A 242 12.77 -2.80 10.02
C THR A 242 13.02 -3.40 11.40
N ALA A 243 11.97 -3.55 12.21
CA ALA A 243 12.08 -4.20 13.52
C ALA A 243 12.56 -5.67 13.41
N THR A 244 12.37 -6.33 12.28
CA THR A 244 12.81 -7.71 12.00
C THR A 244 14.23 -7.79 11.41
N GLY A 245 14.85 -6.65 11.10
CA GLY A 245 16.22 -6.51 10.63
C GLY A 245 16.39 -6.34 9.12
N GLY A 246 15.31 -6.42 8.32
CA GLY A 246 15.33 -6.13 6.90
C GLY A 246 15.69 -4.64 6.64
N GLU A 247 16.52 -4.36 5.65
CA GLU A 247 16.86 -3.00 5.26
C GLU A 247 15.86 -2.45 4.25
N PHE A 248 15.57 -1.15 4.33
CA PHE A 248 14.82 -0.43 3.32
C PHE A 248 15.46 0.91 2.97
N HIS A 249 15.12 1.42 1.81
CA HIS A 249 15.52 2.73 1.33
C HIS A 249 14.32 3.49 0.74
N SER A 250 14.40 4.82 0.79
CA SER A 250 13.37 5.76 0.35
C SER A 250 14.00 7.05 -0.13
N ASP A 251 13.26 7.82 -0.94
CA ASP A 251 13.58 9.21 -1.25
C ASP A 251 13.30 10.18 -0.08
N GLY A 252 12.74 9.65 1.02
CA GLY A 252 12.43 10.39 2.24
C GLY A 252 11.16 11.23 2.18
N ARG A 253 10.46 11.25 1.05
CA ARG A 253 9.20 11.99 0.88
C ARG A 253 8.02 11.23 1.48
N ILE A 254 6.99 11.96 1.87
CA ILE A 254 5.72 11.44 2.33
C ILE A 254 4.65 11.89 1.33
N LEU A 255 3.89 10.94 0.79
CA LEU A 255 2.73 11.21 -0.03
C LEU A 255 1.61 11.83 0.82
N VAL A 256 0.94 12.85 0.32
CA VAL A 256 -0.23 13.47 0.97
C VAL A 256 -1.41 13.38 0.01
N LEU A 257 -2.47 12.72 0.45
CA LEU A 257 -3.73 12.59 -0.28
C LEU A 257 -4.85 13.30 0.49
N VAL A 258 -5.64 14.12 -0.22
CA VAL A 258 -6.83 14.78 0.34
C VAL A 258 -8.06 14.13 -0.26
N LEU A 259 -8.93 13.60 0.60
CA LEU A 259 -10.15 12.95 0.14
C LEU A 259 -11.27 13.96 -0.12
N ASN A 260 -12.17 13.61 -1.02
CA ASN A 260 -13.33 14.43 -1.38
C ASN A 260 -14.28 14.59 -0.19
N ASN A 261 -14.79 15.81 0.03
CA ASN A 261 -15.79 16.10 1.07
C ASN A 261 -17.21 15.65 0.69
N HIS A 262 -17.45 15.29 -0.56
CA HIS A 262 -18.77 14.82 -0.96
C HIS A 262 -18.98 13.38 -0.50
N THR A 263 -19.83 13.18 0.49
CA THR A 263 -20.57 11.93 0.64
C THR A 263 -21.43 11.82 -0.62
N PRO A 264 -21.37 10.74 -1.44
CA PRO A 264 -22.35 10.56 -2.48
C PRO A 264 -23.73 10.58 -1.80
N SER A 265 -24.59 11.49 -2.21
CA SER A 265 -26.00 11.41 -1.86
C SER A 265 -26.48 10.06 -2.36
N THR A 266 -26.87 9.17 -1.46
CA THR A 266 -27.70 8.01 -1.77
C THR A 266 -28.98 8.58 -2.38
N THR A 267 -29.06 8.58 -3.69
CA THR A 267 -30.35 8.66 -4.39
C THR A 267 -31.00 7.30 -4.16
N GLU A 268 -32.03 7.31 -3.31
CA GLU A 268 -33.02 6.23 -3.22
C GLU A 268 -33.67 5.91 -4.55
#